data_c8346952b53e6fdf41c2d401954473d7
#
_entry.id   c8346952b53e6fdf41c2d401954473d7
#
_cell.length_a   1.000
_cell.length_b   1.000
_cell.length_c   1.000
_cell.angle_alpha   90.00
_cell.angle_beta   90.00
_cell.angle_gamma   90.00
#
_symmetry.space_group_name_H-M   'P 1'
#
loop_
_entity.id
_entity.type
_entity.pdbx_description
1 polymer ?
#
loop_
_entity_poly.entity_id
_entity_poly.type
_entity_poly.pdbx_seq_one_letter_code
_entity_poly.pdbx_strand_id
1 'polypeptide(L)'
;MKLYLFPPSSRVLAIVALKNHLALDCELHPIDLGRGDQLTPAYVALNPNRKMPTLSDGEFVLWESNAILFYMAGKRPESGLWPSDLRGQADVLRWLAWESAHWDAESCGMVAFEKASKAVLGLGAADPAFIARGEQNFLRFAAVLDDQLKARAWLTGERLTIADFSIGGFVPTAQRLGLPLARFSEIGRWYEGLAALPAWRDAVAAKDAAMAAWLAKGRE
;
A
#
# COMPACT_ATOMS: atom_id res chain seq x y z
N MET A 1 -1.44 -0.98 -20.15
CA MET A 1 -1.06 -0.03 -19.07
C MET A 1 0.40 -0.25 -18.69
N LYS A 2 1.05 0.78 -18.11
CA LYS A 2 2.38 0.67 -17.50
C LYS A 2 2.32 1.23 -16.08
N LEU A 3 2.92 0.52 -15.12
CA LEU A 3 2.99 0.92 -13.71
C LEU A 3 4.46 1.17 -13.32
N TYR A 4 4.80 2.42 -13.08
CA TYR A 4 6.09 2.82 -12.52
C TYR A 4 6.03 2.69 -11.00
N LEU A 5 6.94 1.93 -10.42
CA LEU A 5 6.82 1.48 -9.05
C LEU A 5 8.17 1.32 -8.34
N PHE A 6 8.14 1.47 -7.01
CA PHE A 6 9.22 1.02 -6.14
C PHE A 6 8.81 -0.30 -5.49
N PRO A 7 9.37 -1.45 -5.93
CA PRO A 7 8.86 -2.78 -5.56
C PRO A 7 8.73 -3.03 -4.05
N PRO A 8 9.63 -2.53 -3.17
CA PRO A 8 9.51 -2.71 -1.72
C PRO A 8 8.34 -1.98 -1.05
N SER A 9 7.63 -1.09 -1.75
CA SER A 9 6.59 -0.23 -1.17
C SER A 9 5.32 -1.00 -0.78
N SER A 10 4.75 -0.68 0.39
CA SER A 10 3.45 -1.18 0.85
C SER A 10 2.30 -0.76 -0.08
N ARG A 11 2.33 0.48 -0.57
CA ARG A 11 1.34 0.98 -1.51
C ARG A 11 1.39 0.26 -2.85
N VAL A 12 2.60 -0.10 -3.30
CA VAL A 12 2.80 -0.87 -4.53
C VAL A 12 2.30 -2.30 -4.37
N LEU A 13 2.48 -2.92 -3.20
CA LEU A 13 1.92 -4.24 -2.90
C LEU A 13 0.42 -4.29 -3.21
N ALA A 14 -0.35 -3.32 -2.69
CA ALA A 14 -1.80 -3.27 -2.90
C ALA A 14 -2.18 -3.22 -4.39
N ILE A 15 -1.46 -2.38 -5.17
CA ILE A 15 -1.73 -2.21 -6.60
C ILE A 15 -1.35 -3.45 -7.40
N VAL A 16 -0.19 -4.08 -7.12
CA VAL A 16 0.25 -5.29 -7.79
C VAL A 16 -0.69 -6.46 -7.48
N ALA A 17 -1.10 -6.59 -6.22
CA ALA A 17 -2.07 -7.61 -5.82
C ALA A 17 -3.43 -7.41 -6.53
N LEU A 18 -3.94 -6.17 -6.59
CA LEU A 18 -5.17 -5.86 -7.31
C LEU A 18 -5.04 -6.12 -8.82
N LYS A 19 -3.95 -5.66 -9.44
CA LYS A 19 -3.65 -5.95 -10.86
C LYS A 19 -3.71 -7.44 -11.15
N ASN A 20 -3.06 -8.24 -10.32
CA ASN A 20 -3.03 -9.71 -10.48
C ASN A 20 -4.42 -10.33 -10.23
N HIS A 21 -5.13 -9.86 -9.21
CA HIS A 21 -6.49 -10.33 -8.89
C HIS A 21 -7.49 -10.08 -10.02
N LEU A 22 -7.37 -8.95 -10.69
CA LEU A 22 -8.21 -8.56 -11.82
C LEU A 22 -7.68 -9.06 -13.17
N ALA A 23 -6.56 -9.79 -13.21
CA ALA A 23 -5.88 -10.24 -14.41
C ALA A 23 -5.69 -9.10 -15.46
N LEU A 24 -5.27 -7.91 -14.98
CA LEU A 24 -5.06 -6.76 -15.85
C LEU A 24 -3.71 -6.86 -16.57
N ASP A 25 -3.72 -6.57 -17.87
CA ASP A 25 -2.48 -6.39 -18.63
C ASP A 25 -1.86 -5.04 -18.28
N CYS A 26 -0.81 -5.10 -17.45
CA CYS A 26 -0.09 -3.93 -16.97
C CYS A 26 1.40 -4.28 -16.78
N GLU A 27 2.23 -3.65 -17.58
CA GLU A 27 3.68 -3.79 -17.53
C GLU A 27 4.23 -3.10 -16.28
N LEU A 28 5.15 -3.76 -15.57
CA LEU A 28 5.77 -3.22 -14.36
C LEU A 28 7.14 -2.60 -14.71
N HIS A 29 7.31 -1.32 -14.38
CA HIS A 29 8.54 -0.56 -14.56
C HIS A 29 9.14 -0.18 -13.20
N PRO A 30 10.10 -0.96 -12.67
CA PRO A 30 10.78 -0.62 -11.44
C PRO A 30 11.55 0.69 -11.53
N ILE A 31 11.43 1.52 -10.50
CA ILE A 31 12.18 2.78 -10.30
C ILE A 31 13.18 2.55 -9.19
N ASP A 32 14.47 2.77 -9.46
CA ASP A 32 15.53 2.65 -8.47
C ASP A 32 15.74 4.01 -7.76
N LEU A 33 15.27 4.08 -6.51
CA LEU A 33 15.39 5.29 -5.68
C LEU A 33 16.85 5.62 -5.34
N GLY A 34 17.70 4.61 -5.18
CA GLY A 34 19.11 4.80 -4.87
C GLY A 34 19.89 5.44 -6.04
N ARG A 35 19.44 5.19 -7.27
CA ARG A 35 20.00 5.82 -8.47
C ARG A 35 19.40 7.17 -8.80
N GLY A 36 18.33 7.56 -8.12
CA GLY A 36 17.63 8.81 -8.38
C GLY A 36 16.75 8.79 -9.64
N ASP A 37 16.30 7.62 -10.09
CA ASP A 37 15.47 7.48 -11.30
C ASP A 37 14.21 8.35 -11.24
N GLN A 38 13.64 8.56 -10.04
CA GLN A 38 12.48 9.44 -9.79
C GLN A 38 12.76 10.93 -10.02
N LEU A 39 14.02 11.31 -10.12
CA LEU A 39 14.46 12.71 -10.34
C LEU A 39 14.76 13.01 -11.80
N THR A 40 14.72 12.00 -12.68
CA THR A 40 14.97 12.18 -14.11
C THR A 40 13.89 13.05 -14.74
N PRO A 41 14.22 13.93 -15.73
CA PRO A 41 13.23 14.75 -16.42
C PRO A 41 12.08 13.92 -17.01
N ALA A 42 12.38 12.73 -17.52
CA ALA A 42 11.38 11.83 -18.10
C ALA A 42 10.36 11.37 -17.05
N TYR A 43 10.80 10.98 -15.83
CA TYR A 43 9.89 10.58 -14.78
C TYR A 43 9.14 11.78 -14.17
N VAL A 44 9.81 12.90 -13.98
CA VAL A 44 9.19 14.13 -13.46
C VAL A 44 8.06 14.63 -14.37
N ALA A 45 8.19 14.44 -15.68
CA ALA A 45 7.10 14.74 -16.63
C ALA A 45 5.86 13.85 -16.42
N LEU A 46 6.03 12.60 -15.95
CA LEU A 46 4.92 11.71 -15.59
C LEU A 46 4.35 12.03 -14.21
N ASN A 47 5.22 12.30 -13.24
CA ASN A 47 4.79 12.60 -11.87
C ASN A 47 5.63 13.73 -11.27
N PRO A 48 5.10 14.96 -11.23
CA PRO A 48 5.82 16.12 -10.69
C PRO A 48 6.13 16.01 -9.19
N ASN A 49 5.43 15.11 -8.46
CA ASN A 49 5.72 14.84 -7.05
C ASN A 49 6.97 13.98 -6.84
N ARG A 50 7.54 13.38 -7.91
CA ARG A 50 8.74 12.52 -7.85
C ARG A 50 8.56 11.32 -6.92
N LYS A 51 7.32 10.83 -6.80
CA LYS A 51 6.93 9.70 -5.95
C LYS A 51 6.40 8.54 -6.80
N MET A 52 6.43 7.35 -6.25
CA MET A 52 5.78 6.15 -6.79
C MET A 52 4.60 5.76 -5.90
N PRO A 53 3.59 5.13 -6.46
CA PRO A 53 3.42 4.66 -7.85
C PRO A 53 2.95 5.74 -8.82
N THR A 54 3.17 5.48 -10.13
CA THR A 54 2.56 6.23 -11.24
C THR A 54 2.07 5.24 -12.28
N LEU A 55 0.85 5.40 -12.78
CA LEU A 55 0.25 4.59 -13.83
C LEU A 55 0.19 5.41 -15.13
N SER A 56 0.48 4.79 -16.28
CA SER A 56 0.11 5.32 -17.59
C SER A 56 -0.75 4.33 -18.37
N ASP A 57 -1.80 4.84 -19.03
CA ASP A 57 -2.69 4.10 -19.92
C ASP A 57 -2.90 4.92 -21.20
N GLY A 58 -2.07 4.66 -22.21
CA GLY A 58 -1.92 5.56 -23.35
C GLY A 58 -1.38 6.92 -22.90
N GLU A 59 -2.10 7.98 -23.25
CA GLU A 59 -1.75 9.36 -22.85
C GLU A 59 -2.24 9.73 -21.44
N PHE A 60 -3.14 8.92 -20.86
CA PHE A 60 -3.63 9.16 -19.51
C PHE A 60 -2.59 8.74 -18.48
N VAL A 61 -2.16 9.71 -17.65
CA VAL A 61 -1.21 9.49 -16.56
C VAL A 61 -1.89 9.75 -15.22
N LEU A 62 -1.73 8.81 -14.28
CA LEU A 62 -2.37 8.87 -12.97
C LEU A 62 -1.33 8.55 -11.88
N TRP A 63 -1.27 9.38 -10.87
CA TRP A 63 -0.52 9.15 -9.64
C TRP A 63 -1.49 9.16 -8.43
N GLU A 64 -1.02 8.90 -7.23
CA GLU A 64 -1.72 8.49 -6.02
C GLU A 64 -2.22 7.02 -6.07
N SER A 65 -1.71 6.21 -5.13
CA SER A 65 -2.00 4.77 -5.08
C SER A 65 -3.49 4.45 -5.03
N ASN A 66 -4.26 5.22 -4.24
CA ASN A 66 -5.68 5.00 -4.08
C ASN A 66 -6.48 5.36 -5.33
N ALA A 67 -6.05 6.39 -6.08
CA ALA A 67 -6.62 6.72 -7.38
C ALA A 67 -6.33 5.62 -8.42
N ILE A 68 -5.12 5.04 -8.38
CA ILE A 68 -4.73 3.93 -9.25
C ILE A 68 -5.56 2.68 -8.93
N LEU A 69 -5.78 2.34 -7.65
CA LEU A 69 -6.66 1.23 -7.24
C LEU A 69 -8.09 1.44 -7.77
N PHE A 70 -8.64 2.63 -7.61
CA PHE A 70 -9.95 2.99 -8.15
C PHE A 70 -10.02 2.81 -9.68
N TYR A 71 -9.02 3.35 -10.41
CA TYR A 71 -8.97 3.25 -11.86
C TYR A 71 -8.91 1.80 -12.33
N MET A 72 -8.06 0.97 -11.70
CA MET A 72 -7.93 -0.45 -12.03
C MET A 72 -9.23 -1.23 -11.76
N ALA A 73 -9.90 -0.98 -10.62
CA ALA A 73 -11.20 -1.58 -10.32
C ALA A 73 -12.26 -1.19 -11.36
N GLY A 74 -12.24 0.07 -11.80
CA GLY A 74 -13.13 0.56 -12.86
C GLY A 74 -12.92 -0.11 -14.23
N LYS A 75 -11.74 -0.70 -14.50
CA LYS A 75 -11.50 -1.52 -15.71
C LYS A 75 -12.21 -2.88 -15.66
N ARG A 76 -12.70 -3.31 -14.49
CA ARG A 76 -13.40 -4.58 -14.24
C ARG A 76 -14.59 -4.35 -13.30
N PRO A 77 -15.61 -3.58 -13.72
CA PRO A 77 -16.75 -3.23 -12.85
C PRO A 77 -17.50 -4.47 -12.37
N GLU A 78 -17.50 -5.56 -13.13
CA GLU A 78 -18.08 -6.85 -12.79
C GLU A 78 -17.43 -7.51 -11.57
N SER A 79 -16.20 -7.11 -11.19
CA SER A 79 -15.52 -7.62 -9.99
C SER A 79 -16.22 -7.21 -8.70
N GLY A 80 -16.98 -6.12 -8.70
CA GLY A 80 -17.62 -5.57 -7.51
C GLY A 80 -16.66 -4.93 -6.49
N LEU A 81 -15.35 -4.83 -6.81
CA LEU A 81 -14.34 -4.23 -5.92
C LEU A 81 -14.53 -2.72 -5.72
N TRP A 82 -15.28 -2.09 -6.61
CA TRP A 82 -15.82 -0.75 -6.45
C TRP A 82 -17.35 -0.85 -6.47
N PRO A 83 -18.04 -0.48 -5.37
CA PRO A 83 -19.51 -0.57 -5.30
C PRO A 83 -20.20 0.28 -6.36
N SER A 84 -21.35 -0.16 -6.82
CA SER A 84 -22.16 0.59 -7.80
C SER A 84 -23.08 1.65 -7.18
N ASP A 85 -23.35 1.53 -5.89
CA ASP A 85 -24.21 2.46 -5.16
C ASP A 85 -23.41 3.53 -4.42
N LEU A 86 -24.01 4.72 -4.26
CA LEU A 86 -23.36 5.89 -3.68
C LEU A 86 -22.89 5.67 -2.23
N ARG A 87 -23.65 4.92 -1.42
CA ARG A 87 -23.28 4.68 -0.01
C ARG A 87 -22.07 3.78 0.09
N GLY A 88 -22.03 2.71 -0.69
CA GLY A 88 -20.88 1.82 -0.79
C GLY A 88 -19.63 2.56 -1.28
N GLN A 89 -19.79 3.39 -2.33
CA GLN A 89 -18.69 4.22 -2.84
C GLN A 89 -18.16 5.18 -1.78
N ALA A 90 -19.05 5.87 -1.06
CA ALA A 90 -18.66 6.80 0.00
C ALA A 90 -17.93 6.06 1.15
N ASP A 91 -18.36 4.84 1.50
CA ASP A 91 -17.72 4.05 2.54
C ASP A 91 -16.31 3.59 2.12
N VAL A 92 -16.13 3.13 0.89
CA VAL A 92 -14.80 2.82 0.34
C VAL A 92 -13.91 4.07 0.33
N LEU A 93 -14.40 5.21 -0.19
CA LEU A 93 -13.64 6.47 -0.21
C LEU A 93 -13.20 6.91 1.18
N ARG A 94 -14.08 6.78 2.19
CA ARG A 94 -13.74 7.09 3.58
C ARG A 94 -12.50 6.30 4.04
N TRP A 95 -12.45 5.00 3.75
CA TRP A 95 -11.33 4.14 4.15
C TRP A 95 -10.06 4.40 3.35
N LEU A 96 -10.17 4.73 2.06
CA LEU A 96 -9.01 5.15 1.26
C LEU A 96 -8.42 6.47 1.75
N ALA A 97 -9.27 7.44 2.13
CA ALA A 97 -8.83 8.70 2.72
C ALA A 97 -8.20 8.49 4.11
N TRP A 98 -8.83 7.64 4.95
CA TRP A 98 -8.33 7.29 6.27
C TRP A 98 -6.97 6.58 6.20
N GLU A 99 -6.79 5.67 5.25
CA GLU A 99 -5.52 5.00 5.02
C GLU A 99 -4.41 6.02 4.75
N SER A 100 -4.63 6.94 3.80
CA SER A 100 -3.62 7.93 3.43
C SER A 100 -3.30 8.91 4.54
N ALA A 101 -4.32 9.41 5.25
CA ALA A 101 -4.15 10.44 6.28
C ALA A 101 -3.60 9.89 7.61
N HIS A 102 -3.97 8.67 7.96
CA HIS A 102 -3.71 8.12 9.30
C HIS A 102 -2.86 6.86 9.28
N TRP A 103 -3.31 5.81 8.58
CA TRP A 103 -2.66 4.49 8.62
C TRP A 103 -1.25 4.52 8.02
N ASP A 104 -1.07 5.24 6.91
CA ASP A 104 0.25 5.47 6.32
C ASP A 104 0.95 6.66 6.96
N ALA A 105 0.44 7.87 6.75
CA ALA A 105 1.19 9.10 7.02
C ALA A 105 1.59 9.28 8.49
N GLU A 106 0.72 8.86 9.42
CA GLU A 106 0.94 9.07 10.84
C GLU A 106 1.37 7.83 11.62
N SER A 107 1.37 6.63 10.97
CA SER A 107 1.63 5.37 11.69
C SER A 107 2.56 4.43 10.92
N CYS A 108 2.03 3.41 10.24
CA CYS A 108 2.83 2.38 9.59
C CYS A 108 3.89 2.93 8.63
N GLY A 109 3.53 3.89 7.79
CA GLY A 109 4.43 4.51 6.83
C GLY A 109 5.48 5.38 7.51
N MET A 110 5.10 6.14 8.55
CA MET A 110 6.05 6.92 9.35
C MET A 110 7.11 6.02 9.98
N VAL A 111 6.71 4.94 10.65
CA VAL A 111 7.64 4.00 11.28
C VAL A 111 8.49 3.28 10.22
N ALA A 112 7.89 2.90 9.08
CA ALA A 112 8.61 2.25 7.99
C ALA A 112 9.65 3.18 7.36
N PHE A 113 9.32 4.45 7.19
CA PHE A 113 10.26 5.45 6.67
C PHE A 113 11.46 5.60 7.62
N GLU A 114 11.23 5.83 8.89
CA GLU A 114 12.29 6.03 9.88
C GLU A 114 13.16 4.78 10.05
N LYS A 115 12.57 3.59 10.27
CA LYS A 115 13.31 2.37 10.58
C LYS A 115 13.97 1.70 9.35
N ALA A 116 13.42 1.87 8.15
CA ALA A 116 13.88 1.11 6.99
C ALA A 116 14.35 1.95 5.80
N SER A 117 13.77 3.14 5.56
CA SER A 117 14.02 3.86 4.31
C SER A 117 15.01 5.02 4.47
N LYS A 118 14.93 5.75 5.57
CA LYS A 118 15.65 7.01 5.78
C LYS A 118 17.16 6.87 5.64
N ALA A 119 17.74 5.87 6.31
CA ALA A 119 19.18 5.63 6.25
C ALA A 119 19.65 5.18 4.86
N VAL A 120 18.89 4.26 4.22
CA VAL A 120 19.22 3.74 2.87
C VAL A 120 19.15 4.85 1.82
N LEU A 121 18.25 5.83 2.00
CA LEU A 121 18.12 7.00 1.11
C LEU A 121 19.12 8.12 1.42
N GLY A 122 20.04 7.92 2.39
CA GLY A 122 21.02 8.95 2.77
C GLY A 122 20.41 10.17 3.45
N LEU A 123 19.22 10.04 4.03
CA LEU A 123 18.48 11.14 4.68
C LEU A 123 18.77 11.27 6.19
N GLY A 124 19.82 10.59 6.67
CA GLY A 124 20.26 10.62 8.05
C GLY A 124 19.78 9.43 8.89
N ALA A 125 20.06 9.48 10.19
CA ALA A 125 19.66 8.44 11.13
C ALA A 125 18.16 8.47 11.41
N ALA A 126 17.60 7.32 11.84
CA ALA A 126 16.24 7.23 12.31
C ALA A 126 16.01 8.15 13.53
N ASP A 127 14.87 8.84 13.55
CA ASP A 127 14.50 9.70 14.68
C ASP A 127 13.60 8.93 15.65
N PRO A 128 14.09 8.68 16.90
CA PRO A 128 13.32 7.94 17.89
C PRO A 128 11.99 8.58 18.28
N ALA A 129 11.89 9.92 18.20
CA ALA A 129 10.66 10.62 18.55
C ALA A 129 9.56 10.37 17.48
N PHE A 130 9.92 10.38 16.19
CA PHE A 130 9.00 10.01 15.12
C PHE A 130 8.59 8.54 15.19
N ILE A 131 9.53 7.65 15.51
CA ILE A 131 9.22 6.22 15.71
C ILE A 131 8.21 6.04 16.84
N ALA A 132 8.49 6.60 18.03
CA ALA A 132 7.60 6.49 19.18
C ALA A 132 6.20 7.06 18.91
N ARG A 133 6.12 8.19 18.21
CA ARG A 133 4.85 8.78 17.78
C ARG A 133 4.09 7.87 16.81
N GLY A 134 4.77 7.32 15.82
CA GLY A 134 4.17 6.41 14.85
C GLY A 134 3.66 5.12 15.49
N GLU A 135 4.40 4.56 16.46
CA GLU A 135 4.00 3.37 17.23
C GLU A 135 2.79 3.66 18.13
N GLN A 136 2.73 4.82 18.78
CA GLN A 136 1.58 5.26 19.55
C GLN A 136 0.33 5.44 18.66
N ASN A 137 0.50 6.10 17.52
CA ASN A 137 -0.58 6.28 16.55
C ASN A 137 -1.05 4.95 15.98
N PHE A 138 -0.14 3.99 15.76
CA PHE A 138 -0.49 2.65 15.32
C PHE A 138 -1.49 1.99 16.28
N LEU A 139 -1.26 2.04 17.57
CA LEU A 139 -2.18 1.46 18.56
C LEU A 139 -3.58 2.09 18.46
N ARG A 140 -3.65 3.40 18.32
CA ARG A 140 -4.90 4.14 18.18
C ARG A 140 -5.65 3.76 16.90
N PHE A 141 -4.97 3.74 15.77
CA PHE A 141 -5.60 3.47 14.48
C PHE A 141 -5.90 1.99 14.29
N ALA A 142 -5.04 1.09 14.78
CA ALA A 142 -5.32 -0.33 14.78
C ALA A 142 -6.58 -0.67 15.61
N ALA A 143 -6.83 0.02 16.73
CA ALA A 143 -8.07 -0.15 17.49
C ALA A 143 -9.31 0.26 16.68
N VAL A 144 -9.23 1.35 15.91
CA VAL A 144 -10.34 1.78 15.03
C VAL A 144 -10.59 0.75 13.92
N LEU A 145 -9.51 0.23 13.32
CA LEU A 145 -9.59 -0.78 12.26
C LEU A 145 -10.14 -2.10 12.79
N ASP A 146 -9.63 -2.58 13.93
CA ASP A 146 -10.07 -3.82 14.58
C ASP A 146 -11.55 -3.75 14.97
N ASP A 147 -12.00 -2.61 15.51
CA ASP A 147 -13.40 -2.39 15.88
C ASP A 147 -14.32 -2.37 14.65
N GLN A 148 -13.88 -1.76 13.55
CA GLN A 148 -14.61 -1.77 12.28
C GLN A 148 -14.81 -3.19 11.73
N LEU A 149 -13.83 -4.07 11.92
CA LEU A 149 -13.81 -5.43 11.38
C LEU A 149 -14.65 -6.41 12.20
N LYS A 150 -15.12 -6.03 13.41
CA LYS A 150 -16.01 -6.87 14.20
C LYS A 150 -17.27 -7.21 13.42
N ALA A 151 -17.59 -8.50 13.38
CA ALA A 151 -18.75 -9.05 12.67
C ALA A 151 -18.82 -8.69 11.16
N ARG A 152 -17.69 -8.37 10.53
CA ARG A 152 -17.58 -8.10 9.09
C ARG A 152 -16.53 -8.99 8.47
N ALA A 153 -16.83 -9.54 7.29
CA ALA A 153 -15.85 -10.30 6.52
C ALA A 153 -14.75 -9.38 5.98
N TRP A 154 -15.14 -8.20 5.47
CA TRP A 154 -14.30 -7.19 4.85
C TRP A 154 -14.57 -5.79 5.41
N LEU A 155 -13.71 -4.84 5.10
CA LEU A 155 -13.74 -3.50 5.68
C LEU A 155 -15.07 -2.77 5.52
N THR A 156 -15.71 -2.91 4.37
CA THR A 156 -16.98 -2.25 4.03
C THR A 156 -18.18 -3.20 4.09
N GLY A 157 -18.04 -4.39 4.68
CA GLY A 157 -19.11 -5.35 4.89
C GLY A 157 -18.77 -6.77 4.43
N GLU A 158 -19.65 -7.37 3.62
CA GLU A 158 -19.52 -8.79 3.24
C GLU A 158 -18.69 -9.00 1.96
N ARG A 159 -18.33 -7.94 1.25
CA ARG A 159 -17.60 -8.03 -0.02
C ARG A 159 -16.26 -7.36 0.06
N LEU A 160 -15.26 -8.03 -0.54
CA LEU A 160 -13.93 -7.48 -0.78
C LEU A 160 -14.03 -6.22 -1.64
N THR A 161 -13.28 -5.17 -1.27
CA THR A 161 -13.20 -3.92 -2.01
C THR A 161 -11.75 -3.44 -2.14
N ILE A 162 -11.52 -2.40 -2.93
CA ILE A 162 -10.18 -1.79 -3.04
C ILE A 162 -9.69 -1.19 -1.71
N ALA A 163 -10.57 -0.90 -0.75
CA ALA A 163 -10.18 -0.46 0.58
C ALA A 163 -9.40 -1.53 1.34
N ASP A 164 -9.80 -2.80 1.19
CA ASP A 164 -9.12 -3.95 1.80
C ASP A 164 -7.70 -4.10 1.22
N PHE A 165 -7.54 -3.96 -0.10
CA PHE A 165 -6.22 -3.96 -0.73
C PHE A 165 -5.34 -2.82 -0.22
N SER A 166 -5.89 -1.60 -0.16
CA SER A 166 -5.16 -0.40 0.25
C SER A 166 -4.61 -0.53 1.66
N ILE A 167 -5.47 -0.81 2.65
CA ILE A 167 -5.09 -0.91 4.06
C ILE A 167 -4.26 -2.16 4.31
N GLY A 168 -4.64 -3.29 3.71
CA GLY A 168 -3.94 -4.56 3.84
C GLY A 168 -2.49 -4.51 3.36
N GLY A 169 -2.17 -3.65 2.39
CA GLY A 169 -0.82 -3.45 1.87
C GLY A 169 0.23 -3.12 2.95
N PHE A 170 -0.19 -2.54 4.07
CA PHE A 170 0.69 -2.17 5.18
C PHE A 170 0.88 -3.28 6.23
N VAL A 171 0.01 -4.29 6.27
CA VAL A 171 0.08 -5.36 7.30
C VAL A 171 1.41 -6.11 7.28
N PRO A 172 1.95 -6.58 6.12
CA PRO A 172 3.27 -7.24 6.09
C PRO A 172 4.40 -6.31 6.56
N THR A 173 4.28 -5.03 6.30
CA THR A 173 5.27 -4.04 6.76
C THR A 173 5.18 -3.85 8.27
N ALA A 174 3.98 -3.73 8.82
CA ALA A 174 3.76 -3.64 10.27
C ALA A 174 4.30 -4.88 11.00
N GLN A 175 4.08 -6.08 10.46
CA GLN A 175 4.63 -7.33 10.99
C GLN A 175 6.16 -7.31 11.01
N ARG A 176 6.81 -6.96 9.90
CA ARG A 176 8.27 -6.88 9.79
C ARG A 176 8.89 -5.85 10.74
N LEU A 177 8.19 -4.75 11.00
CA LEU A 177 8.64 -3.69 11.90
C LEU A 177 8.40 -4.01 13.38
N GLY A 178 7.73 -5.13 13.69
CA GLY A 178 7.41 -5.54 15.05
C GLY A 178 6.30 -4.70 15.69
N LEU A 179 5.44 -4.07 14.89
CA LEU A 179 4.27 -3.36 15.42
C LEU A 179 3.28 -4.37 16.03
N PRO A 180 2.59 -4.05 17.14
CA PRO A 180 1.89 -5.00 17.98
C PRO A 180 0.54 -5.46 17.40
N LEU A 181 0.54 -5.98 16.16
CA LEU A 181 -0.65 -6.50 15.46
C LEU A 181 -1.34 -7.64 16.22
N ALA A 182 -0.59 -8.47 16.95
CA ALA A 182 -1.15 -9.59 17.72
C ALA A 182 -2.18 -9.17 18.78
N ARG A 183 -2.23 -7.88 19.13
CA ARG A 183 -3.23 -7.32 20.05
C ARG A 183 -4.61 -7.11 19.41
N PHE A 184 -4.72 -7.26 18.10
CA PHE A 184 -5.87 -6.90 17.29
C PHE A 184 -6.32 -8.13 16.49
N SER A 185 -7.17 -8.96 17.11
CA SER A 185 -7.56 -10.27 16.57
C SER A 185 -8.38 -10.16 15.27
N GLU A 186 -9.21 -9.11 15.16
CA GLU A 186 -10.03 -8.93 13.96
C GLU A 186 -9.20 -8.49 12.75
N ILE A 187 -8.16 -7.70 12.96
CA ILE A 187 -7.19 -7.39 11.90
C ILE A 187 -6.50 -8.67 11.44
N GLY A 188 -6.11 -9.57 12.37
CA GLY A 188 -5.50 -10.85 12.05
C GLY A 188 -6.43 -11.70 11.18
N ARG A 189 -7.66 -11.93 11.64
CA ARG A 189 -8.70 -12.70 10.93
C ARG A 189 -8.98 -12.15 9.52
N TRP A 190 -9.18 -10.85 9.42
CA TRP A 190 -9.42 -10.17 8.14
C TRP A 190 -8.22 -10.33 7.19
N TYR A 191 -7.01 -10.14 7.70
CA TYR A 191 -5.80 -10.26 6.89
C TYR A 191 -5.58 -11.70 6.39
N GLU A 192 -5.96 -12.72 7.15
CA GLU A 192 -5.97 -14.12 6.68
C GLU A 192 -6.83 -14.29 5.42
N GLY A 193 -7.96 -13.60 5.34
CA GLY A 193 -8.80 -13.56 4.14
C GLY A 193 -8.07 -13.00 2.91
N LEU A 194 -7.32 -11.89 3.07
CA LEU A 194 -6.47 -11.36 2.01
C LEU A 194 -5.33 -12.32 1.65
N ALA A 195 -4.65 -12.87 2.65
CA ALA A 195 -3.54 -13.80 2.48
C ALA A 195 -3.98 -15.12 1.81
N ALA A 196 -5.25 -15.46 1.87
CA ALA A 196 -5.81 -16.62 1.14
C ALA A 196 -5.90 -16.37 -0.37
N LEU A 197 -5.91 -15.12 -0.85
CA LEU A 197 -5.96 -14.80 -2.27
C LEU A 197 -4.61 -15.13 -2.94
N PRO A 198 -4.55 -15.96 -4.01
CA PRO A 198 -3.31 -16.26 -4.73
C PRO A 198 -2.58 -14.99 -5.17
N ALA A 199 -3.30 -14.06 -5.78
CA ALA A 199 -2.77 -12.78 -6.27
C ALA A 199 -2.11 -11.94 -5.14
N TRP A 200 -2.63 -12.02 -3.92
CA TRP A 200 -2.05 -11.35 -2.76
C TRP A 200 -0.76 -12.02 -2.32
N ARG A 201 -0.74 -13.34 -2.19
CA ARG A 201 0.45 -14.11 -1.79
C ARG A 201 1.62 -13.86 -2.74
N ASP A 202 1.35 -13.92 -4.05
CA ASP A 202 2.36 -13.69 -5.08
C ASP A 202 2.93 -12.26 -5.00
N ALA A 203 2.08 -11.27 -4.77
CA ALA A 203 2.50 -9.88 -4.62
C ALA A 203 3.30 -9.64 -3.33
N VAL A 204 2.94 -10.29 -2.21
CA VAL A 204 3.71 -10.24 -0.95
C VAL A 204 5.09 -10.86 -1.14
N ALA A 205 5.16 -12.05 -1.75
CA ALA A 205 6.44 -12.74 -2.01
C ALA A 205 7.37 -11.89 -2.90
N ALA A 206 6.84 -11.29 -3.96
CA ALA A 206 7.59 -10.41 -4.85
C ALA A 206 8.10 -9.15 -4.12
N LYS A 207 7.26 -8.54 -3.28
CA LYS A 207 7.64 -7.38 -2.46
C LYS A 207 8.75 -7.72 -1.47
N ASP A 208 8.65 -8.86 -0.78
CA ASP A 208 9.62 -9.26 0.24
C ASP A 208 10.98 -9.59 -0.40
N ALA A 209 11.00 -10.25 -1.55
CA ALA A 209 12.21 -10.47 -2.32
C ALA A 209 12.86 -9.13 -2.76
N ALA A 210 12.06 -8.19 -3.25
CA ALA A 210 12.54 -6.87 -3.65
C ALA A 210 13.06 -6.06 -2.46
N MET A 211 12.43 -6.14 -1.29
CA MET A 211 12.89 -5.50 -0.07
C MET A 211 14.23 -6.07 0.40
N ALA A 212 14.39 -7.40 0.39
CA ALA A 212 15.64 -8.05 0.75
C ALA A 212 16.79 -7.61 -0.16
N ALA A 213 16.54 -7.59 -1.48
CA ALA A 213 17.51 -7.13 -2.47
C ALA A 213 17.88 -5.65 -2.30
N TRP A 214 16.90 -4.80 -1.97
CA TRP A 214 17.14 -3.37 -1.75
C TRP A 214 17.96 -3.11 -0.49
N LEU A 215 17.65 -3.79 0.62
CA LEU A 215 18.41 -3.66 1.86
C LEU A 215 19.84 -4.20 1.76
N ALA A 216 20.11 -5.18 0.88
CA ALA A 216 21.44 -5.66 0.62
C ALA A 216 22.32 -4.59 -0.06
N LYS A 217 21.78 -3.85 -1.04
CA LYS A 217 22.49 -2.75 -1.73
C LYS A 217 22.89 -1.60 -0.79
N GLY A 218 22.11 -1.31 0.24
CA GLY A 218 22.40 -0.23 1.20
C GLY A 218 23.47 -0.56 2.25
N ARG A 219 24.08 -1.77 2.17
CA ARG A 219 25.17 -2.21 3.06
C ARG A 219 26.55 -2.21 2.38
N GLU A 220 26.57 -1.96 1.07
CA GLU A 220 27.79 -1.77 0.26
C GLU A 220 28.18 -0.28 0.20
#